data_299db6da94feab06dd5f42c4ea9f9b54
#
_entry.id   299db6da94feab06dd5f42c4ea9f9b54
#
_cell.length_a   1.000
_cell.length_b   1.000
_cell.length_c   1.000
_cell.angle_alpha   90.00
_cell.angle_beta   90.00
_cell.angle_gamma   90.00
#
_symmetry.space_group_name_H-M   'P 1'
#
loop_
_entity.id
_entity.type
_entity.pdbx_description
1 polymer ?
#
loop_
_entity_poly.entity_id
_entity_poly.type
_entity_poly.pdbx_seq_one_letter_code
_entity_poly.pdbx_strand_id
1 'polypeptide(L)'
;VSALEEALACFGRPEIFNTDQGSQFTSAAFADTLAATGVKISMDGRGRWMDNVFIERLWRSLKYEDIYLKGYSDGHEAKAGIARWIEFYNFQRPHQALENRAPMAVWRAGVTGAFGEEAADMTLLASEKLGQRCALPTSPQLQQQQARVA
;
A
#
# COMPACT_ATOMS: atom_id res chain seq x y z
N VAL A 1 -12.44 -5.37 -4.13
CA VAL A 1 -12.13 -6.77 -3.84
C VAL A 1 -10.73 -7.10 -4.34
N SER A 2 -10.41 -6.94 -5.62
CA SER A 2 -9.12 -7.29 -6.23
C SER A 2 -7.89 -6.77 -5.46
N ALA A 3 -7.88 -5.48 -5.06
CA ALA A 3 -6.79 -4.91 -4.26
C ALA A 3 -6.66 -5.57 -2.86
N LEU A 4 -7.79 -5.99 -2.27
CA LEU A 4 -7.79 -6.72 -1.00
C LEU A 4 -7.19 -8.12 -1.16
N GLU A 5 -7.60 -8.85 -2.19
CA GLU A 5 -7.08 -10.18 -2.49
C GLU A 5 -5.57 -10.15 -2.77
N GLU A 6 -5.11 -9.15 -3.52
CA GLU A 6 -3.69 -8.92 -3.77
C GLU A 6 -2.91 -8.63 -2.48
N ALA A 7 -3.46 -7.76 -1.61
CA ALA A 7 -2.84 -7.45 -0.33
C ALA A 7 -2.75 -8.68 0.58
N LEU A 8 -3.81 -9.47 0.68
CA LEU A 8 -3.83 -10.71 1.46
C LEU A 8 -2.83 -11.75 0.92
N ALA A 9 -2.70 -11.85 -0.39
CA ALA A 9 -1.74 -12.75 -1.03
C ALA A 9 -0.28 -12.33 -0.80
N CYS A 10 -0.01 -11.01 -0.75
CA CYS A 10 1.34 -10.47 -0.62
C CYS A 10 1.81 -10.36 0.84
N PHE A 11 0.92 -9.98 1.75
CA PHE A 11 1.27 -9.64 3.13
C PHE A 11 0.72 -10.62 4.16
N GLY A 12 -0.04 -11.62 3.72
CA GLY A 12 -0.72 -12.54 4.61
C GLY A 12 -2.00 -11.96 5.22
N ARG A 13 -2.58 -12.70 6.15
CA ARG A 13 -3.83 -12.35 6.80
C ARG A 13 -3.57 -11.49 8.05
N PRO A 14 -4.12 -10.28 8.17
CA PRO A 14 -4.15 -9.56 9.43
C PRO A 14 -5.13 -10.25 10.40
N GLU A 15 -4.94 -10.05 11.68
CA GLU A 15 -5.90 -10.52 12.68
C GLU A 15 -7.21 -9.74 12.60
N ILE A 16 -7.08 -8.41 12.42
CA ILE A 16 -8.20 -7.46 12.34
C ILE A 16 -8.00 -6.58 11.12
N PHE A 17 -9.06 -6.42 10.33
CA PHE A 17 -9.14 -5.43 9.26
C PHE A 17 -10.07 -4.30 9.69
N ASN A 18 -9.50 -3.11 9.88
CA ASN A 18 -10.28 -1.92 10.24
C ASN A 18 -10.70 -1.14 9.00
N THR A 19 -11.95 -0.67 8.96
CA THR A 19 -12.50 0.09 7.84
C THR A 19 -13.57 1.07 8.31
N ASP A 20 -13.86 2.08 7.50
CA ASP A 20 -15.02 2.95 7.67
C ASP A 20 -16.30 2.28 7.13
N GLN A 21 -17.42 3.01 7.19
CA GLN A 21 -18.72 2.57 6.67
C GLN A 21 -18.93 2.92 5.20
N GLY A 22 -17.85 3.11 4.43
CA GLY A 22 -17.93 3.36 2.99
C GLY A 22 -18.64 2.22 2.25
N SER A 23 -19.43 2.55 1.23
CA SER A 23 -20.25 1.58 0.49
C SER A 23 -19.43 0.43 -0.11
N GLN A 24 -18.17 0.68 -0.49
CA GLN A 24 -17.25 -0.33 -0.99
C GLN A 24 -16.88 -1.37 0.07
N PHE A 25 -16.76 -0.97 1.35
CA PHE A 25 -16.37 -1.84 2.45
C PHE A 25 -17.56 -2.59 3.08
N THR A 26 -18.76 -2.05 2.92
CA THR A 26 -20.01 -2.68 3.36
C THR A 26 -20.62 -3.61 2.31
N SER A 27 -20.02 -3.71 1.12
CA SER A 27 -20.49 -4.62 0.08
C SER A 27 -20.31 -6.08 0.48
N ALA A 28 -21.30 -6.94 0.13
CA ALA A 28 -21.22 -8.36 0.42
C ALA A 28 -19.95 -9.01 -0.10
N ALA A 29 -19.54 -8.68 -1.35
CA ALA A 29 -18.33 -9.22 -1.95
C ALA A 29 -17.05 -8.91 -1.15
N PHE A 30 -16.96 -7.72 -0.55
CA PHE A 30 -15.80 -7.34 0.27
C PHE A 30 -15.82 -8.07 1.62
N ALA A 31 -16.97 -8.07 2.28
CA ALA A 31 -17.17 -8.74 3.58
C ALA A 31 -16.96 -10.26 3.47
N ASP A 32 -17.48 -10.89 2.43
CA ASP A 32 -17.34 -12.33 2.17
C ASP A 32 -15.88 -12.70 1.90
N THR A 33 -15.12 -11.87 1.19
CA THR A 33 -13.68 -12.10 0.96
C THR A 33 -12.91 -12.11 2.29
N LEU A 34 -13.17 -11.17 3.19
CA LEU A 34 -12.54 -11.15 4.51
C LEU A 34 -12.99 -12.32 5.39
N ALA A 35 -14.30 -12.62 5.40
CA ALA A 35 -14.85 -13.74 6.17
C ALA A 35 -14.26 -15.08 5.73
N ALA A 36 -14.12 -15.32 4.43
CA ALA A 36 -13.53 -16.53 3.88
C ALA A 36 -12.07 -16.74 4.32
N THR A 37 -11.35 -15.65 4.62
CA THR A 37 -9.97 -15.71 5.13
C THR A 37 -9.87 -15.78 6.66
N GLY A 38 -10.99 -15.69 7.39
CA GLY A 38 -11.04 -15.68 8.84
C GLY A 38 -10.55 -14.39 9.49
N VAL A 39 -10.45 -13.31 8.73
CA VAL A 39 -10.06 -11.98 9.22
C VAL A 39 -11.24 -11.33 9.94
N LYS A 40 -11.02 -10.82 11.15
CA LYS A 40 -12.04 -10.07 11.89
C LYS A 40 -12.21 -8.69 11.31
N ILE A 41 -13.45 -8.29 11.04
CA ILE A 41 -13.76 -6.95 10.53
C ILE A 41 -14.08 -6.04 11.73
N SER A 42 -13.34 -4.95 11.86
CA SER A 42 -13.66 -3.84 12.76
C SER A 42 -14.14 -2.66 11.93
N MET A 43 -15.37 -2.21 12.18
CA MET A 43 -15.96 -1.11 11.43
C MET A 43 -16.15 0.09 12.35
N ASP A 44 -15.61 1.23 11.93
CA ASP A 44 -15.69 2.47 12.71
C ASP A 44 -17.13 2.93 12.88
N GLY A 45 -17.48 3.32 14.09
CA GLY A 45 -18.80 3.91 14.39
C GLY A 45 -18.98 5.27 13.72
N ARG A 46 -20.25 5.67 13.50
CA ARG A 46 -20.58 7.00 12.99
C ARG A 46 -19.96 8.10 13.87
N GLY A 47 -19.24 9.03 13.25
CA GLY A 47 -18.62 10.18 13.92
C GLY A 47 -17.27 9.87 14.59
N ARG A 48 -16.72 8.68 14.49
CA ARG A 48 -15.43 8.30 15.07
C ARG A 48 -14.28 8.55 14.08
N TRP A 49 -14.15 9.78 13.62
CA TRP A 49 -13.10 10.21 12.68
C TRP A 49 -11.67 9.96 13.19
N MET A 50 -11.48 9.88 14.50
CA MET A 50 -10.16 9.62 15.07
C MET A 50 -9.62 8.22 14.74
N ASP A 51 -10.49 7.26 14.46
CA ASP A 51 -10.10 5.90 14.13
C ASP A 51 -9.43 5.84 12.74
N ASN A 52 -9.72 6.83 11.87
CA ASN A 52 -9.15 6.98 10.53
C ASN A 52 -8.01 8.00 10.42
N VAL A 53 -7.58 8.60 11.53
CA VAL A 53 -6.61 9.72 11.52
C VAL A 53 -5.29 9.36 10.82
N PHE A 54 -4.85 8.11 10.86
CA PHE A 54 -3.60 7.69 10.24
C PHE A 54 -3.69 7.67 8.71
N ILE A 55 -4.77 7.12 8.17
CA ILE A 55 -4.99 7.11 6.72
C ILE A 55 -5.27 8.50 6.16
N GLU A 56 -6.01 9.32 6.91
CA GLU A 56 -6.24 10.71 6.53
C GLU A 56 -4.93 11.53 6.51
N ARG A 57 -4.03 11.29 7.46
CA ARG A 57 -2.69 11.89 7.47
C ARG A 57 -1.86 11.44 6.27
N LEU A 58 -1.91 10.17 5.91
CA LEU A 58 -1.25 9.65 4.70
C LEU A 58 -1.76 10.37 3.44
N TRP A 59 -3.08 10.45 3.28
CA TRP A 59 -3.69 11.16 2.15
C TRP A 59 -3.34 12.64 2.10
N ARG A 60 -3.27 13.28 3.26
CA ARG A 60 -2.83 14.67 3.35
C ARG A 60 -1.37 14.82 2.89
N SER A 61 -0.49 13.96 3.38
CA SER A 61 0.92 13.98 2.97
C SER A 61 1.07 13.78 1.46
N LEU A 62 0.41 12.77 0.89
CA LEU A 62 0.42 12.52 -0.55
C LEU A 62 -0.05 13.75 -1.35
N LYS A 63 -1.15 14.37 -0.93
CA LYS A 63 -1.69 15.54 -1.63
C LYS A 63 -0.71 16.71 -1.63
N TYR A 64 -0.14 17.04 -0.47
CA TYR A 64 0.71 18.23 -0.31
C TYR A 64 2.17 17.99 -0.74
N GLU A 65 2.68 16.78 -0.65
CA GLU A 65 4.07 16.48 -0.99
C GLU A 65 4.24 16.02 -2.45
N ASP A 66 3.17 15.59 -3.11
CA ASP A 66 3.25 15.05 -4.47
C ASP A 66 2.20 15.67 -5.42
N ILE A 67 0.91 15.43 -5.18
CA ILE A 67 -0.14 15.75 -6.16
C ILE A 67 -0.20 17.25 -6.46
N TYR A 68 -0.26 18.10 -5.43
CA TYR A 68 -0.39 19.55 -5.63
C TYR A 68 0.88 20.20 -6.15
N LEU A 69 2.05 19.60 -5.87
CA LEU A 69 3.33 20.13 -6.33
C LEU A 69 3.61 19.79 -7.80
N LYS A 70 3.18 18.61 -8.25
CA LYS A 70 3.50 18.12 -9.59
C LYS A 70 2.45 18.50 -10.64
N GLY A 71 1.18 18.67 -10.23
CA GLY A 71 0.13 19.09 -11.14
C GLY A 71 -0.02 18.17 -12.35
N TYR A 72 -0.21 16.86 -12.12
CA TYR A 72 -0.26 15.85 -13.17
C TYR A 72 -1.22 16.20 -14.31
N SER A 73 -0.80 15.97 -15.54
CA SER A 73 -1.55 16.29 -16.74
C SER A 73 -2.71 15.33 -16.99
N ASP A 74 -2.54 14.07 -16.58
CA ASP A 74 -3.55 13.03 -16.76
C ASP A 74 -3.50 11.95 -15.66
N GLY A 75 -4.48 11.04 -15.70
CA GLY A 75 -4.58 9.96 -14.71
C GLY A 75 -3.47 8.90 -14.81
N HIS A 76 -2.86 8.72 -15.97
CA HIS A 76 -1.77 7.78 -16.15
C HIS A 76 -0.48 8.32 -15.50
N GLU A 77 -0.19 9.59 -15.72
CA GLU A 77 0.94 10.28 -15.09
C GLU A 77 0.76 10.33 -13.57
N ALA A 78 -0.44 10.68 -13.10
CA ALA A 78 -0.79 10.67 -11.69
C ALA A 78 -0.58 9.29 -11.05
N LYS A 79 -1.05 8.22 -11.68
CA LYS A 79 -0.86 6.85 -11.18
C LYS A 79 0.62 6.49 -11.03
N ALA A 80 1.44 6.80 -12.03
CA ALA A 80 2.88 6.54 -11.98
C ALA A 80 3.59 7.39 -10.91
N GLY A 81 3.19 8.64 -10.75
CA GLY A 81 3.71 9.55 -9.74
C GLY A 81 3.37 9.11 -8.33
N ILE A 82 2.10 8.80 -8.08
CA ILE A 82 1.61 8.30 -6.78
C ILE A 82 2.32 6.99 -6.40
N ALA A 83 2.52 6.07 -7.36
CA ALA A 83 3.23 4.82 -7.09
C ALA A 83 4.65 5.08 -6.58
N ARG A 84 5.41 5.98 -7.24
CA ARG A 84 6.76 6.38 -6.79
C ARG A 84 6.74 7.05 -5.42
N TRP A 85 5.74 7.90 -5.15
CA TRP A 85 5.62 8.54 -3.84
C TRP A 85 5.33 7.53 -2.72
N ILE A 86 4.44 6.55 -2.95
CA ILE A 86 4.14 5.48 -2.00
C ILE A 86 5.40 4.62 -1.74
N GLU A 87 6.17 4.32 -2.77
CA GLU A 87 7.45 3.61 -2.62
C GLU A 87 8.42 4.40 -1.74
N PHE A 88 8.63 5.68 -2.04
CA PHE A 88 9.44 6.57 -1.20
C PHE A 88 8.92 6.61 0.25
N TYR A 89 7.61 6.79 0.45
CA TYR A 89 6.98 6.84 1.76
C TYR A 89 7.25 5.57 2.58
N ASN A 90 7.10 4.42 1.97
CA ASN A 90 7.24 3.14 2.65
C ASN A 90 8.69 2.75 2.93
N PHE A 91 9.61 3.04 2.03
CA PHE A 91 10.97 2.49 2.09
C PHE A 91 12.05 3.50 2.48
N GLN A 92 11.81 4.79 2.29
CA GLN A 92 12.85 5.81 2.43
C GLN A 92 12.47 6.94 3.39
N ARG A 93 11.20 7.33 3.45
CA ARG A 93 10.77 8.46 4.26
C ARG A 93 10.92 8.18 5.76
N PRO A 94 11.73 8.98 6.51
CA PRO A 94 11.84 8.81 7.95
C PRO A 94 10.57 9.32 8.66
N HIS A 95 10.12 8.60 9.67
CA HIS A 95 8.98 8.96 10.49
C HIS A 95 9.39 9.13 11.94
N GLN A 96 9.16 10.30 12.51
CA GLN A 96 9.51 10.61 13.89
C GLN A 96 8.87 9.62 14.89
N ALA A 97 7.61 9.25 14.67
CA ALA A 97 6.89 8.28 15.50
C ALA A 97 7.44 6.84 15.38
N LEU A 98 8.30 6.57 14.42
CA LEU A 98 8.97 5.30 14.19
C LEU A 98 10.49 5.41 14.43
N GLU A 99 10.91 6.29 15.31
CA GLU A 99 12.33 6.53 15.61
C GLU A 99 13.15 6.92 14.37
N ASN A 100 12.57 7.72 13.50
CA ASN A 100 13.11 8.12 12.21
C ASN A 100 13.41 6.97 11.24
N ARG A 101 12.78 5.81 11.45
CA ARG A 101 12.84 4.69 10.51
C ARG A 101 11.72 4.80 9.47
N ALA A 102 11.92 4.17 8.30
CA ALA A 102 10.89 4.03 7.30
C ALA A 102 9.83 2.99 7.72
N PRO A 103 8.55 3.15 7.35
CA PRO A 103 7.47 2.23 7.75
C PRO A 103 7.76 0.76 7.44
N MET A 104 8.26 0.46 6.26
CA MET A 104 8.57 -0.91 5.85
C MET A 104 9.71 -1.54 6.66
N ALA A 105 10.69 -0.75 7.10
CA ALA A 105 11.76 -1.24 7.96
C ALA A 105 11.24 -1.68 9.35
N VAL A 106 10.29 -0.91 9.91
CA VAL A 106 9.66 -1.23 11.19
C VAL A 106 8.76 -2.46 11.06
N TRP A 107 7.95 -2.52 9.99
CA TRP A 107 7.07 -3.64 9.74
C TRP A 107 7.85 -4.96 9.59
N ARG A 108 8.93 -4.97 8.80
CA ARG A 108 9.80 -6.14 8.62
C ARG A 108 10.42 -6.60 9.94
N ALA A 109 10.92 -5.68 10.75
CA ALA A 109 11.49 -6.00 12.06
C ALA A 109 10.44 -6.64 13.00
N GLY A 110 9.19 -6.16 12.95
CA GLY A 110 8.08 -6.72 13.72
C GLY A 110 7.71 -8.14 13.27
N VAL A 111 7.65 -8.37 11.97
CA VAL A 111 7.36 -9.70 11.39
C VAL A 111 8.48 -10.69 11.73
N THR A 112 9.75 -10.31 11.56
CA THR A 112 10.90 -11.17 11.88
C THR A 112 10.95 -11.52 13.37
N GLY A 113 10.67 -10.55 14.24
CA GLY A 113 10.64 -10.79 15.69
C GLY A 113 9.48 -11.71 16.14
N ALA A 114 8.35 -11.72 15.39
CA ALA A 114 7.20 -12.54 15.71
C ALA A 114 7.29 -14.00 15.20
N PHE A 115 8.00 -14.24 14.09
CA PHE A 115 7.99 -15.54 13.38
C PHE A 115 9.37 -16.21 13.22
N GLY A 116 10.45 -15.61 13.72
CA GLY A 116 11.81 -16.13 13.58
C GLY A 116 12.44 -15.90 12.18
N GLU A 117 13.69 -16.34 12.02
CA GLU A 117 14.48 -16.10 10.79
C GLU A 117 13.90 -16.74 9.51
N GLU A 118 13.20 -17.88 9.63
CA GLU A 118 12.60 -18.56 8.46
C GLU A 118 11.48 -17.76 7.79
N ALA A 119 10.72 -16.96 8.56
CA ALA A 119 9.69 -16.10 8.00
C ALA A 119 10.26 -14.85 7.29
N ALA A 120 11.47 -14.42 7.67
CA ALA A 120 12.15 -13.30 7.03
C ALA A 120 12.51 -13.61 5.57
N ASP A 121 12.93 -14.83 5.28
CA ASP A 121 13.27 -15.27 3.93
C ASP A 121 12.04 -15.34 3.02
N MET A 122 10.92 -15.86 3.52
CA MET A 122 9.64 -15.85 2.80
C MET A 122 9.13 -14.42 2.53
N THR A 123 9.36 -13.48 3.46
CA THR A 123 8.94 -12.07 3.32
C THR A 123 9.84 -11.32 2.33
N LEU A 124 11.13 -11.63 2.29
CA LEU A 124 12.05 -11.12 1.28
C LEU A 124 11.67 -11.61 -0.13
N LEU A 125 11.37 -12.89 -0.28
CA LEU A 125 10.89 -13.46 -1.55
C LEU A 125 9.54 -12.88 -1.97
N ALA A 126 8.62 -12.61 -1.03
CA ALA A 126 7.37 -11.94 -1.31
C ALA A 126 7.59 -10.49 -1.73
N SER A 127 8.53 -9.76 -1.11
CA SER A 127 8.84 -8.37 -1.46
C SER A 127 9.57 -8.24 -2.79
N GLU A 128 10.43 -9.20 -3.15
CA GLU A 128 11.05 -9.27 -4.48
C GLU A 128 10.00 -9.59 -5.56
N LYS A 129 9.09 -10.53 -5.30
CA LYS A 129 7.95 -10.83 -6.17
C LYS A 129 6.96 -9.67 -6.27
N LEU A 130 6.78 -8.88 -5.21
CA LEU A 130 5.96 -7.68 -5.21
C LEU A 130 6.61 -6.56 -6.02
N GLY A 131 7.92 -6.35 -5.88
CA GLY A 131 8.70 -5.44 -6.72
C GLY A 131 8.60 -5.80 -8.21
N GLN A 132 8.56 -7.11 -8.54
CA GLN A 132 8.38 -7.58 -9.91
C GLN A 132 6.92 -7.54 -10.39
N ARG A 133 5.92 -7.70 -9.52
CA ARG A 133 4.48 -7.64 -9.87
C ARG A 133 3.90 -6.23 -9.82
N CYS A 134 4.42 -5.36 -8.95
CA CYS A 134 4.07 -3.95 -8.90
C CYS A 134 4.92 -3.09 -9.85
N ALA A 135 5.95 -3.64 -10.48
CA ALA A 135 6.54 -3.03 -11.66
C ALA A 135 5.46 -3.01 -12.76
N LEU A 136 4.86 -1.84 -12.95
CA LEU A 136 3.96 -1.61 -14.08
C LEU A 136 4.66 -2.14 -15.34
N PRO A 137 3.95 -2.91 -16.20
CA PRO A 137 4.53 -3.33 -17.46
C PRO A 137 5.01 -2.10 -18.19
N THR A 138 6.31 -1.95 -18.31
CA THR A 138 6.93 -0.97 -19.20
C THR A 138 6.48 -1.36 -20.59
N SER A 139 5.47 -0.66 -21.11
CA SER A 139 4.99 -0.87 -22.48
C SER A 139 6.19 -0.79 -23.43
N PRO A 140 6.41 -1.81 -24.26
CA PRO A 140 7.49 -1.81 -25.25
C PRO A 140 7.46 -0.61 -26.21
N GLN A 141 6.33 0.10 -26.25
CA GLN A 141 6.13 1.30 -27.09
C GLN A 141 6.86 2.55 -26.60
N LEU A 142 7.18 2.68 -25.31
CA LEU A 142 7.92 3.85 -24.80
C LEU A 142 9.42 3.78 -25.11
N GLN A 143 10.00 2.61 -25.23
CA GLN A 143 11.42 2.44 -25.61
C GLN A 143 11.67 2.74 -27.10
N GLN A 144 10.67 2.55 -27.97
CA GLN A 144 10.82 2.87 -29.40
C GLN A 144 10.66 4.35 -29.73
N GLN A 145 10.02 5.15 -28.88
CA GLN A 145 9.94 6.60 -29.10
C GLN A 145 11.22 7.35 -28.69
N GLN A 146 11.96 6.87 -27.71
CA GLN A 146 13.23 7.48 -27.29
C GLN A 146 14.39 7.21 -28.28
N ALA A 147 14.30 6.15 -29.07
CA ALA A 147 15.30 5.83 -30.11
C ALA A 147 15.09 6.58 -31.46
N ARG A 148 14.02 7.37 -31.58
CA ARG A 148 13.74 8.17 -32.79
C ARG A 148 14.08 9.65 -32.70
N VAL A 149 14.61 10.12 -31.59
CA VAL A 149 14.95 11.54 -31.32
C VAL A 149 16.45 11.71 -31.02
N ALA A 150 17.25 10.71 -31.33
CA ALA A 150 18.72 10.83 -31.32
C ALA A 150 19.29 10.86 -32.74
#